data_1d4df5a8ce07e668eedde965b2f05272
#
_entry.id   1d4df5a8ce07e668eedde965b2f05272
#
_cell.length_a   1.000
_cell.length_b   1.000
_cell.length_c   1.000
_cell.angle_alpha   90.00
_cell.angle_beta   90.00
_cell.angle_gamma   90.00
#
_symmetry.space_group_name_H-M   'P 1'
#
loop_
_entity.id
_entity.type
_entity.pdbx_description
1 polymer ?
#
loop_
_entity_poly.entity_id
_entity_poly.type
_entity_poly.pdbx_seq_one_letter_code
_entity_poly.pdbx_strand_id
1 'polypeptide(L)'
;MQINQTNTETSRILIVGQRARKLEKEENTPFLMLHRGVNAVVNIDIQEIASQIDFNSTDIQVYPGTAGKEKLRRVISDTYFKGKADPENILITPGGVSGLDITFQNIQVNGIALPNFFWGSYAQLARLRRIGLNSYPNLQTVIKYPHKYTNQLVIISDPGNPLGEKNPDSDIFNVLERLYTENIPVLIDSP
;
A
#
# COMPACT_ATOMS: atom_id res chain seq x y z
N MET A 1 -11.45 16.09 28.22
CA MET A 1 -10.81 15.12 27.29
C MET A 1 -10.34 15.90 26.08
N GLN A 2 -9.02 16.05 25.89
CA GLN A 2 -8.49 16.70 24.69
C GLN A 2 -8.28 15.62 23.62
N ILE A 3 -8.97 15.76 22.51
CA ILE A 3 -8.73 14.93 21.33
C ILE A 3 -7.51 15.53 20.61
N ASN A 4 -6.45 14.75 20.42
CA ASN A 4 -5.31 15.19 19.66
C ASN A 4 -5.75 15.52 18.23
N GLN A 5 -5.70 16.78 17.86
CA GLN A 5 -5.91 17.20 16.47
C GLN A 5 -4.66 16.80 15.68
N THR A 6 -4.84 15.94 14.69
CA THR A 6 -3.74 15.38 13.91
C THR A 6 -3.25 16.31 12.80
N ASN A 7 -3.84 17.48 12.59
CA ASN A 7 -3.56 18.41 11.47
C ASN A 7 -3.42 17.69 10.09
N THR A 8 -4.11 16.57 9.94
CA THR A 8 -4.14 15.85 8.67
C THR A 8 -5.21 16.47 7.78
N GLU A 9 -4.81 16.94 6.62
CA GLU A 9 -5.72 17.44 5.61
C GLU A 9 -6.50 16.29 4.97
N THR A 10 -7.72 16.57 4.54
CA THR A 10 -8.50 15.63 3.71
C THR A 10 -7.73 15.31 2.44
N SER A 11 -7.71 14.05 2.04
CA SER A 11 -7.03 13.62 0.82
C SER A 11 -7.46 14.46 -0.39
N ARG A 12 -6.50 15.01 -1.12
CA ARG A 12 -6.75 15.81 -2.33
C ARG A 12 -7.54 15.04 -3.38
N ILE A 13 -7.34 13.73 -3.48
CA ILE A 13 -8.10 12.84 -4.36
C ILE A 13 -9.59 12.87 -4.02
N LEU A 14 -9.94 12.85 -2.73
CA LEU A 14 -11.33 12.93 -2.29
C LEU A 14 -11.93 14.30 -2.61
N ILE A 15 -11.18 15.38 -2.37
CA ILE A 15 -11.62 16.75 -2.66
C ILE A 15 -11.90 16.92 -4.16
N VAL A 16 -11.00 16.45 -5.03
CA VAL A 16 -11.18 16.50 -6.49
C VAL A 16 -12.42 15.71 -6.90
N GLY A 17 -12.60 14.49 -6.39
CA GLY A 17 -13.77 13.69 -6.69
C GLY A 17 -15.09 14.28 -6.22
N GLN A 18 -15.11 14.94 -5.06
CA GLN A 18 -16.29 15.65 -4.56
C GLN A 18 -16.62 16.87 -5.45
N ARG A 19 -15.60 17.64 -5.82
CA ARG A 19 -15.77 18.81 -6.70
C ARG A 19 -16.29 18.41 -8.09
N ALA A 20 -15.70 17.35 -8.68
CA ALA A 20 -16.15 16.85 -9.97
C ALA A 20 -17.63 16.46 -9.94
N ARG A 21 -18.07 15.66 -8.95
CA ARG A 21 -19.48 15.29 -8.81
C ARG A 21 -20.43 16.46 -8.58
N LYS A 22 -19.95 17.51 -7.89
CA LYS A 22 -20.73 18.73 -7.72
C LYS A 22 -20.92 19.44 -9.05
N LEU A 23 -19.85 19.64 -9.82
CA LEU A 23 -19.89 20.26 -11.15
C LEU A 23 -20.74 19.44 -12.14
N GLU A 24 -20.63 18.11 -12.13
CA GLU A 24 -21.49 17.24 -12.94
C GLU A 24 -22.98 17.57 -12.76
N LYS A 25 -23.40 17.78 -11.50
CA LYS A 25 -24.78 18.11 -11.17
C LYS A 25 -25.15 19.54 -11.56
N GLU A 26 -24.24 20.49 -11.37
CA GLU A 26 -24.49 21.92 -11.65
C GLU A 26 -24.51 22.20 -13.14
N GLU A 27 -23.64 21.56 -13.91
CA GLU A 27 -23.46 21.80 -15.34
C GLU A 27 -24.18 20.79 -16.22
N ASN A 28 -24.80 19.76 -15.60
CA ASN A 28 -25.44 18.62 -16.29
C ASN A 28 -24.54 17.99 -17.36
N THR A 29 -23.22 17.94 -17.07
CA THR A 29 -22.20 17.44 -17.98
C THR A 29 -21.42 16.33 -17.29
N PRO A 30 -21.34 15.10 -17.87
CA PRO A 30 -20.61 14.00 -17.24
C PRO A 30 -19.10 14.25 -17.27
N PHE A 31 -18.44 13.99 -16.14
CA PHE A 31 -17.00 14.04 -16.01
C PHE A 31 -16.38 12.64 -16.03
N LEU A 32 -15.29 12.48 -16.76
CA LEU A 32 -14.50 11.25 -16.70
C LEU A 32 -13.66 11.23 -15.39
N MET A 33 -14.02 10.35 -14.46
CA MET A 33 -13.43 10.28 -13.12
C MET A 33 -12.09 9.56 -13.11
N LEU A 34 -11.02 10.19 -13.59
CA LEU A 34 -9.66 9.62 -13.66
C LEU A 34 -8.84 9.79 -12.36
N HIS A 35 -9.45 10.33 -11.30
CA HIS A 35 -8.75 10.57 -10.02
C HIS A 35 -8.62 9.32 -9.13
N ARG A 36 -9.21 8.21 -9.53
CA ARG A 36 -9.15 6.91 -8.82
C ARG A 36 -8.74 5.80 -9.76
N GLY A 37 -7.80 4.98 -9.31
CA GLY A 37 -7.55 3.68 -9.92
C GLY A 37 -8.66 2.70 -9.48
N VAL A 38 -9.63 2.47 -10.33
CA VAL A 38 -10.66 1.45 -10.12
C VAL A 38 -10.72 0.55 -11.35
N ASN A 39 -10.94 -0.74 -11.15
CA ASN A 39 -11.17 -1.65 -12.25
C ASN A 39 -12.49 -1.29 -12.94
N ALA A 40 -12.39 -0.73 -14.14
CA ALA A 40 -13.54 -0.41 -14.99
C ALA A 40 -13.57 -1.24 -16.28
N VAL A 41 -12.61 -2.15 -16.46
CA VAL A 41 -12.38 -2.86 -17.72
C VAL A 41 -12.83 -4.32 -17.64
N VAL A 42 -12.65 -4.95 -16.50
CA VAL A 42 -13.01 -6.37 -16.30
C VAL A 42 -14.21 -6.45 -15.38
N ASN A 43 -15.31 -7.02 -15.88
CA ASN A 43 -16.45 -7.34 -15.05
C ASN A 43 -16.16 -8.66 -14.30
N ILE A 44 -16.04 -8.57 -12.98
CA ILE A 44 -15.90 -9.75 -12.12
C ILE A 44 -17.29 -10.13 -11.65
N ASP A 45 -17.74 -11.35 -11.92
CA ASP A 45 -19.01 -11.85 -11.41
C ASP A 45 -18.87 -12.20 -9.91
N ILE A 46 -19.14 -11.19 -9.09
CA ILE A 46 -19.13 -11.33 -7.63
C ILE A 46 -20.28 -12.24 -7.15
N GLN A 47 -21.38 -12.34 -7.91
CA GLN A 47 -22.53 -13.17 -7.51
C GLN A 47 -22.17 -14.66 -7.59
N GLU A 48 -21.44 -15.08 -8.62
CA GLU A 48 -20.95 -16.46 -8.74
C GLU A 48 -20.05 -16.81 -7.56
N ILE A 49 -19.10 -15.95 -7.21
CA ILE A 49 -18.21 -16.15 -6.07
C ILE A 49 -19.00 -16.17 -4.75
N ALA A 50 -19.92 -15.22 -4.55
CA ALA A 50 -20.72 -15.11 -3.34
C ALA A 50 -21.66 -16.31 -3.15
N SER A 51 -22.19 -16.91 -4.24
CA SER A 51 -23.06 -18.08 -4.18
C SER A 51 -22.37 -19.33 -3.61
N GLN A 52 -21.06 -19.37 -3.63
CA GLN A 52 -20.25 -20.47 -3.07
C GLN A 52 -19.97 -20.30 -1.57
N ILE A 53 -20.38 -19.18 -0.97
CA ILE A 53 -20.12 -18.85 0.43
C ILE A 53 -21.38 -19.18 1.25
N ASP A 54 -21.26 -20.12 2.19
CA ASP A 54 -22.30 -20.34 3.20
C ASP A 54 -22.19 -19.28 4.30
N PHE A 55 -22.97 -18.21 4.17
CA PHE A 55 -23.01 -17.11 5.15
C PHE A 55 -23.53 -17.53 6.53
N ASN A 56 -24.16 -18.69 6.67
CA ASN A 56 -24.62 -19.25 7.94
C ASN A 56 -23.56 -20.14 8.59
N SER A 57 -22.45 -20.39 7.90
CA SER A 57 -21.36 -21.19 8.44
C SER A 57 -20.74 -20.51 9.67
N THR A 58 -20.49 -21.28 10.71
CA THR A 58 -19.74 -20.82 11.89
C THR A 58 -18.36 -20.29 11.53
N ASP A 59 -17.77 -20.80 10.46
CA ASP A 59 -16.47 -20.35 9.96
C ASP A 59 -16.40 -18.87 9.57
N ILE A 60 -17.54 -18.28 9.17
CA ILE A 60 -17.63 -16.86 8.85
C ILE A 60 -17.89 -16.01 10.09
N GLN A 61 -18.55 -16.59 11.09
CA GLN A 61 -19.00 -15.88 12.30
C GLN A 61 -17.97 -15.86 13.43
N VAL A 62 -16.87 -16.59 13.32
CA VAL A 62 -15.81 -16.63 14.33
C VAL A 62 -14.64 -15.73 13.97
N TYR A 63 -13.90 -15.30 14.98
CA TYR A 63 -12.66 -14.56 14.77
C TYR A 63 -11.63 -15.42 14.01
N PRO A 64 -11.03 -14.88 12.93
CA PRO A 64 -10.11 -15.65 12.08
C PRO A 64 -8.71 -15.85 12.69
N GLY A 65 -8.48 -15.40 13.91
CA GLY A 65 -7.16 -15.28 14.52
C GLY A 65 -6.48 -13.95 14.20
N THR A 66 -5.41 -13.62 14.91
CA THR A 66 -4.75 -12.30 14.83
C THR A 66 -4.08 -12.04 13.50
N ALA A 67 -3.55 -13.07 12.82
CA ALA A 67 -2.91 -12.95 11.53
C ALA A 67 -3.85 -13.23 10.33
N GLY A 68 -5.10 -13.57 10.59
CA GLY A 68 -6.05 -14.04 9.59
C GLY A 68 -6.07 -15.58 9.45
N LYS A 69 -7.05 -16.10 8.71
CA LYS A 69 -7.23 -17.56 8.55
C LYS A 69 -5.98 -18.20 7.94
N GLU A 70 -5.46 -19.24 8.60
CA GLU A 70 -4.27 -19.98 8.14
C GLU A 70 -4.43 -20.50 6.71
N LYS A 71 -5.60 -21.05 6.38
CA LYS A 71 -5.90 -21.54 5.03
C LYS A 71 -5.71 -20.45 3.97
N LEU A 72 -6.17 -19.22 4.25
CA LEU A 72 -6.00 -18.09 3.33
C LEU A 72 -4.52 -17.72 3.19
N ARG A 73 -3.79 -17.67 4.30
CA ARG A 73 -2.34 -17.36 4.30
C ARG A 73 -1.55 -18.40 3.51
N ARG A 74 -1.91 -19.70 3.62
CA ARG A 74 -1.31 -20.77 2.79
C ARG A 74 -1.60 -20.58 1.31
N VAL A 75 -2.86 -20.31 0.94
CA VAL A 75 -3.23 -20.07 -0.46
C VAL A 75 -2.46 -18.87 -1.03
N ILE A 76 -2.30 -17.79 -0.26
CA ILE A 76 -1.48 -16.62 -0.66
C ILE A 76 -0.02 -17.03 -0.87
N SER A 77 0.57 -17.79 0.08
CA SER A 77 1.93 -18.30 -0.06
C SER A 77 2.11 -19.10 -1.36
N ASP A 78 1.21 -20.04 -1.61
CA ASP A 78 1.32 -20.93 -2.77
C ASP A 78 1.10 -20.16 -4.09
N THR A 79 0.11 -19.28 -4.13
CA THR A 79 -0.29 -18.59 -5.36
C THR A 79 0.69 -17.48 -5.75
N TYR A 80 1.03 -16.60 -4.80
CA TYR A 80 1.83 -15.41 -5.10
C TYR A 80 3.33 -15.63 -4.87
N PHE A 81 3.70 -16.48 -3.92
CA PHE A 81 5.09 -16.71 -3.56
C PHE A 81 5.60 -18.10 -3.95
N LYS A 82 4.78 -18.90 -4.64
CA LYS A 82 5.13 -20.27 -5.08
C LYS A 82 5.62 -21.15 -3.91
N GLY A 83 4.98 -20.98 -2.74
CA GLY A 83 5.33 -21.67 -1.51
C GLY A 83 6.65 -21.22 -0.83
N LYS A 84 7.30 -20.15 -1.32
CA LYS A 84 8.57 -19.66 -0.76
C LYS A 84 8.40 -18.78 0.47
N ALA A 85 7.23 -18.15 0.65
CA ALA A 85 6.93 -17.39 1.86
C ALA A 85 6.30 -18.30 2.89
N ASP A 86 6.82 -18.30 4.12
CA ASP A 86 6.17 -18.99 5.22
C ASP A 86 4.80 -18.35 5.49
N PRO A 87 3.69 -19.08 5.54
CA PRO A 87 2.38 -18.56 5.91
C PRO A 87 2.35 -17.79 7.24
N GLU A 88 3.24 -18.11 8.18
CA GLU A 88 3.38 -17.38 9.43
C GLU A 88 3.93 -15.96 9.26
N ASN A 89 4.57 -15.66 8.14
CA ASN A 89 5.03 -14.32 7.77
C ASN A 89 3.99 -13.53 6.96
N ILE A 90 2.78 -14.06 6.80
CA ILE A 90 1.69 -13.41 6.08
C ILE A 90 0.64 -12.90 7.07
N LEU A 91 0.36 -11.61 7.01
CA LEU A 91 -0.67 -10.95 7.80
C LEU A 91 -1.81 -10.46 6.91
N ILE A 92 -3.03 -10.88 7.21
CA ILE A 92 -4.23 -10.40 6.51
C ILE A 92 -4.74 -9.14 7.20
N THR A 93 -4.90 -8.08 6.43
CA THR A 93 -5.38 -6.78 6.93
C THR A 93 -6.59 -6.29 6.17
N PRO A 94 -7.45 -5.45 6.76
CA PRO A 94 -8.57 -4.83 6.06
C PRO A 94 -8.08 -3.73 5.10
N GLY A 95 -7.48 -4.15 3.98
CA GLY A 95 -6.90 -3.28 2.95
C GLY A 95 -5.44 -2.89 3.21
N GLY A 96 -4.75 -2.44 2.13
CA GLY A 96 -3.32 -2.10 2.16
C GLY A 96 -2.96 -0.96 3.12
N VAL A 97 -3.86 0.03 3.29
CA VAL A 97 -3.63 1.13 4.25
C VAL A 97 -3.44 0.62 5.68
N SER A 98 -4.21 -0.39 6.09
CA SER A 98 -4.06 -0.99 7.42
C SER A 98 -2.74 -1.75 7.54
N GLY A 99 -2.32 -2.44 6.49
CA GLY A 99 -1.01 -3.11 6.44
C GLY A 99 0.15 -2.11 6.56
N LEU A 100 0.08 -1.01 5.82
CA LEU A 100 1.07 0.08 5.90
C LEU A 100 1.12 0.70 7.29
N ASP A 101 -0.04 0.98 7.88
CA ASP A 101 -0.11 1.58 9.22
C ASP A 101 0.47 0.67 10.30
N ILE A 102 0.18 -0.62 10.24
CA ILE A 102 0.78 -1.63 11.13
C ILE A 102 2.30 -1.67 10.93
N THR A 103 2.78 -1.65 9.69
CA THR A 103 4.21 -1.63 9.41
C THR A 103 4.88 -0.39 10.00
N PHE A 104 4.30 0.80 9.80
CA PHE A 104 4.86 2.06 10.32
C PHE A 104 4.82 2.14 11.85
N GLN A 105 3.90 1.43 12.49
CA GLN A 105 3.86 1.35 13.96
C GLN A 105 4.96 0.47 14.54
N ASN A 106 5.38 -0.55 13.81
CA ASN A 106 6.23 -1.59 14.35
C ASN A 106 7.69 -1.50 13.86
N ILE A 107 7.97 -0.69 12.83
CA ILE A 107 9.33 -0.52 12.33
C ILE A 107 10.08 0.56 13.12
N GLN A 108 11.31 0.23 13.53
CA GLN A 108 12.18 1.18 14.24
C GLN A 108 13.08 1.90 13.24
N VAL A 109 12.60 3.02 12.70
CA VAL A 109 13.34 3.86 11.75
C VAL A 109 13.14 5.34 12.08
N ASN A 110 14.10 6.17 11.69
CA ASN A 110 14.02 7.61 11.90
C ASN A 110 13.26 8.34 10.78
N GLY A 111 13.04 7.67 9.65
CA GLY A 111 12.38 8.26 8.50
C GLY A 111 11.91 7.22 7.49
N ILE A 112 11.15 7.70 6.52
CA ILE A 112 10.69 6.95 5.36
C ILE A 112 11.20 7.67 4.12
N ALA A 113 11.86 6.95 3.23
CA ALA A 113 12.28 7.43 1.93
C ALA A 113 11.28 6.99 0.86
N LEU A 114 10.71 7.95 0.15
CA LEU A 114 9.69 7.77 -0.88
C LEU A 114 10.22 8.18 -2.25
N PRO A 115 9.73 7.63 -3.37
CA PRO A 115 10.00 8.23 -4.68
C PRO A 115 9.47 9.67 -4.71
N ASN A 116 10.01 10.52 -5.59
CA ASN A 116 9.56 11.92 -5.69
C ASN A 116 8.07 12.06 -6.00
N PHE A 117 7.52 11.11 -6.75
CA PHE A 117 6.07 10.98 -6.97
C PHE A 117 5.57 9.76 -6.24
N PHE A 118 4.67 9.96 -5.30
CA PHE A 118 4.18 8.90 -4.44
C PHE A 118 2.70 9.08 -4.08
N TRP A 119 2.08 8.02 -3.66
CA TRP A 119 0.73 8.05 -3.13
C TRP A 119 0.68 8.78 -1.79
N GLY A 120 -0.16 9.82 -1.71
CA GLY A 120 -0.21 10.73 -0.55
C GLY A 120 -0.46 10.08 0.81
N SER A 121 -1.03 8.87 0.84
CA SER A 121 -1.30 8.15 2.09
C SER A 121 -0.04 7.76 2.84
N TYR A 122 1.08 7.50 2.15
CA TYR A 122 2.36 7.25 2.85
C TYR A 122 2.74 8.44 3.74
N ALA A 123 2.66 9.64 3.18
CA ALA A 123 2.99 10.86 3.93
C ALA A 123 1.99 11.14 5.06
N GLN A 124 0.70 10.84 4.86
CA GLN A 124 -0.31 10.97 5.91
C GLN A 124 -0.04 10.02 7.07
N LEU A 125 0.21 8.75 6.79
CA LEU A 125 0.54 7.74 7.82
C LEU A 125 1.83 8.07 8.55
N ALA A 126 2.88 8.48 7.81
CA ALA A 126 4.15 8.88 8.42
C ALA A 126 3.97 10.06 9.39
N ARG A 127 3.19 11.08 9.02
CA ARG A 127 2.86 12.21 9.91
C ARG A 127 2.10 11.77 11.14
N LEU A 128 1.11 10.87 10.99
CA LEU A 128 0.36 10.32 12.13
C LEU A 128 1.27 9.58 13.11
N ARG A 129 2.28 8.90 12.60
CA ARG A 129 3.26 8.15 13.37
C ARG A 129 4.49 8.97 13.77
N ARG A 130 4.54 10.25 13.40
CA ARG A 130 5.66 11.17 13.67
C ARG A 130 6.99 10.67 13.11
N ILE A 131 6.94 9.99 11.96
CA ILE A 131 8.11 9.50 11.23
C ILE A 131 8.51 10.56 10.21
N GLY A 132 9.81 10.85 10.13
CA GLY A 132 10.36 11.79 9.16
C GLY A 132 10.17 11.32 7.71
N LEU A 133 10.07 12.27 6.78
CA LEU A 133 9.95 11.99 5.36
C LEU A 133 11.19 12.49 4.61
N ASN A 134 11.68 11.63 3.72
CA ASN A 134 12.73 11.93 2.75
C ASN A 134 12.24 11.47 1.36
N SER A 135 12.92 11.87 0.31
CA SER A 135 12.58 11.41 -1.04
C SER A 135 13.81 11.03 -1.86
N TYR A 136 13.56 10.23 -2.90
CA TYR A 136 14.57 9.86 -3.90
C TYR A 136 14.00 10.00 -5.32
N PRO A 137 14.84 10.37 -6.31
CA PRO A 137 14.37 10.60 -7.67
C PRO A 137 14.11 9.30 -8.45
N ASN A 138 14.92 8.26 -8.21
CA ASN A 138 14.83 6.95 -8.87
C ASN A 138 15.62 5.90 -8.11
N LEU A 139 15.42 4.61 -8.45
CA LEU A 139 16.10 3.48 -7.80
C LEU A 139 17.62 3.50 -8.01
N GLN A 140 18.10 3.99 -9.15
CA GLN A 140 19.53 4.09 -9.44
C GLN A 140 20.25 5.03 -8.45
N THR A 141 19.56 6.09 -8.02
CA THR A 141 20.08 6.98 -6.98
C THR A 141 20.17 6.29 -5.62
N VAL A 142 19.19 5.44 -5.30
CA VAL A 142 19.20 4.65 -4.06
C VAL A 142 20.36 3.65 -4.06
N ILE A 143 20.55 2.93 -5.16
CA ILE A 143 21.65 1.98 -5.34
C ILE A 143 23.01 2.67 -5.21
N LYS A 144 23.16 3.86 -5.82
CA LYS A 144 24.41 4.59 -5.84
C LYS A 144 24.79 5.21 -4.49
N TYR A 145 23.79 5.65 -3.73
CA TYR A 145 23.99 6.38 -2.47
C TYR A 145 23.19 5.78 -1.30
N PRO A 146 23.31 4.48 -0.98
CA PRO A 146 22.49 3.83 0.03
C PRO A 146 22.68 4.45 1.42
N HIS A 147 23.87 4.93 1.73
CA HIS A 147 24.18 5.57 3.02
C HIS A 147 23.27 6.77 3.36
N LYS A 148 22.64 7.40 2.36
CA LYS A 148 21.66 8.49 2.58
C LYS A 148 20.36 8.00 3.20
N TYR A 149 20.11 6.70 3.18
CA TYR A 149 18.87 6.06 3.63
C TYR A 149 19.08 5.19 4.89
N THR A 150 20.25 5.29 5.50
CA THR A 150 20.54 4.62 6.77
C THR A 150 19.50 5.00 7.83
N ASN A 151 19.01 4.02 8.58
CA ASN A 151 17.92 4.19 9.56
C ASN A 151 16.60 4.72 8.96
N GLN A 152 16.35 4.50 7.68
CA GLN A 152 15.10 4.81 7.00
C GLN A 152 14.48 3.55 6.39
N LEU A 153 13.15 3.51 6.31
CA LEU A 153 12.42 2.56 5.49
C LEU A 153 12.35 3.09 4.06
N VAL A 154 12.95 2.40 3.11
CA VAL A 154 12.79 2.73 1.69
C VAL A 154 11.53 2.09 1.16
N ILE A 155 10.58 2.89 0.65
CA ILE A 155 9.34 2.40 0.06
C ILE A 155 9.45 2.44 -1.46
N ILE A 156 9.18 1.31 -2.09
CA ILE A 156 9.12 1.15 -3.55
C ILE A 156 7.66 0.84 -3.88
N SER A 157 6.99 1.74 -4.61
CA SER A 157 5.66 1.47 -5.18
C SER A 157 5.86 0.91 -6.59
N ASP A 158 5.41 -0.33 -6.84
CA ASP A 158 5.60 -0.98 -8.13
C ASP A 158 4.40 -1.87 -8.51
N PRO A 159 3.59 -1.45 -9.50
CA PRO A 159 3.69 -0.22 -10.32
C PRO A 159 3.59 1.08 -9.52
N GLY A 160 4.30 2.11 -9.98
CA GLY A 160 4.37 3.41 -9.30
C GLY A 160 3.03 4.16 -9.29
N ASN A 161 2.59 4.62 -8.13
CA ASN A 161 1.41 5.45 -7.99
C ASN A 161 1.85 6.89 -7.64
N PRO A 162 1.57 7.95 -8.46
CA PRO A 162 0.52 8.01 -9.51
C PRO A 162 0.97 7.72 -10.94
N LEU A 163 2.24 7.45 -11.20
CA LEU A 163 2.78 7.42 -12.58
C LEU A 163 2.34 6.21 -13.39
N GLY A 164 1.98 5.08 -12.75
CA GLY A 164 1.61 3.84 -13.42
C GLY A 164 2.79 3.10 -14.06
N GLU A 165 4.00 3.57 -13.83
CA GLU A 165 5.21 2.97 -14.36
C GLU A 165 5.62 1.74 -13.55
N LYS A 166 5.98 0.66 -14.25
CA LYS A 166 6.58 -0.52 -13.64
C LYS A 166 8.10 -0.47 -13.80
N ASN A 167 8.82 -0.67 -12.70
CA ASN A 167 10.26 -0.79 -12.75
C ASN A 167 10.65 -2.15 -13.37
N PRO A 168 11.79 -2.23 -14.09
CA PRO A 168 12.36 -3.51 -14.48
C PRO A 168 12.64 -4.37 -13.24
N ASP A 169 12.31 -5.66 -13.32
CA ASP A 169 12.55 -6.59 -12.20
C ASP A 169 14.03 -6.61 -11.79
N SER A 170 14.95 -6.47 -12.75
CA SER A 170 16.39 -6.34 -12.47
C SER A 170 16.74 -5.16 -11.58
N ASP A 171 16.06 -4.02 -11.76
CA ASP A 171 16.32 -2.83 -10.93
C ASP A 171 15.78 -3.01 -9.52
N ILE A 172 14.62 -3.66 -9.39
CA ILE A 172 14.07 -4.03 -8.07
C ILE A 172 15.05 -4.98 -7.35
N PHE A 173 15.53 -6.04 -8.03
CA PHE A 173 16.49 -6.97 -7.41
C PHE A 173 17.79 -6.27 -7.01
N ASN A 174 18.36 -5.45 -7.88
CA ASN A 174 19.61 -4.73 -7.60
C ASN A 174 19.47 -3.79 -6.38
N VAL A 175 18.35 -3.08 -6.25
CA VAL A 175 18.14 -2.20 -5.10
C VAL A 175 17.91 -2.99 -3.81
N LEU A 176 17.16 -4.11 -3.87
CA LEU A 176 16.96 -4.97 -2.72
C LEU A 176 18.29 -5.56 -2.21
N GLU A 177 19.10 -6.12 -3.10
CA GLU A 177 20.41 -6.66 -2.76
C GLU A 177 21.31 -5.58 -2.16
N ARG A 178 21.34 -4.40 -2.79
CA ARG A 178 22.17 -3.28 -2.31
C ARG A 178 21.74 -2.80 -0.92
N LEU A 179 20.45 -2.63 -0.68
CA LEU A 179 19.94 -2.18 0.62
C LEU A 179 20.05 -3.24 1.70
N TYR A 180 19.90 -4.52 1.32
CA TYR A 180 20.12 -5.63 2.24
C TYR A 180 21.56 -5.65 2.79
N THR A 181 22.56 -5.45 1.94
CA THR A 181 23.98 -5.39 2.39
C THR A 181 24.27 -4.22 3.33
N GLU A 182 23.45 -3.16 3.29
CA GLU A 182 23.59 -1.98 4.16
C GLU A 182 22.65 -2.03 5.38
N ASN A 183 21.92 -3.13 5.60
CA ASN A 183 20.92 -3.25 6.66
C ASN A 183 19.82 -2.17 6.60
N ILE A 184 19.42 -1.77 5.41
CA ILE A 184 18.36 -0.79 5.19
C ILE A 184 17.06 -1.51 4.85
N PRO A 185 16.00 -1.37 5.64
CA PRO A 185 14.74 -2.05 5.38
C PRO A 185 14.04 -1.47 4.15
N VAL A 186 13.39 -2.37 3.40
CA VAL A 186 12.62 -2.03 2.19
C VAL A 186 11.19 -2.53 2.34
N LEU A 187 10.24 -1.71 1.91
CA LEU A 187 8.84 -2.08 1.73
C LEU A 187 8.50 -1.94 0.24
N ILE A 188 8.01 -3.01 -0.36
CA ILE A 188 7.44 -2.98 -1.71
C ILE A 188 5.93 -2.92 -1.57
N ASP A 189 5.32 -1.86 -2.08
CA ASP A 189 3.87 -1.73 -2.22
C ASP A 189 3.49 -2.05 -3.66
N SER A 190 2.77 -3.16 -3.84
CA SER A 190 2.36 -3.68 -5.15
C SER A 190 0.83 -3.76 -5.18
N PRO A 191 0.17 -2.67 -5.60
CA PRO A 191 -1.29 -2.59 -5.63
C PRO A 191 -1.92 -3.41 -6.76
#